data_1ddc7167196ff01e260df7e4b78a4dc5
#
_entry.id   1ddc7167196ff01e260df7e4b78a4dc5
#
_cell.length_a   1.000
_cell.length_b   1.000
_cell.length_c   1.000
_cell.angle_alpha   90.00
_cell.angle_beta   90.00
_cell.angle_gamma   90.00
#
_symmetry.space_group_name_H-M   'P 1'
#
loop_
_entity.id
_entity.type
_entity.pdbx_description
1 polymer ?
#
loop_
_entity_poly.entity_id
_entity_poly.type
_entity_poly.pdbx_seq_one_letter_code
_entity_poly.pdbx_strand_id
1 'polypeptide(L)'
;MLKKMCSFVVVLILVLSLFTSYAFAEGSNAGDGLGSIGTRSVSLSYYQFATHYGYYEIPYGTVVGYGNTTSGRYVQGTQAALAHIHDEFGISCDPHGVDGLFGSNTYNAIYNFQVYKGLTADGCAGDNTFMAIQLMM
;
A
#
# COMPACT_ATOMS: atom_id res chain seq x y z
N MET A 1 19.56 -3.33 -24.03
CA MET A 1 18.26 -3.35 -23.39
C MET A 1 17.68 -4.73 -23.10
N LEU A 2 18.29 -5.80 -23.59
CA LEU A 2 17.77 -7.19 -23.40
C LEU A 2 18.27 -7.89 -22.13
N LYS A 3 19.18 -7.31 -21.36
CA LYS A 3 19.80 -7.97 -20.19
C LYS A 3 19.06 -7.78 -18.86
N LYS A 4 18.07 -6.89 -18.80
CA LYS A 4 17.29 -6.65 -17.56
C LYS A 4 15.97 -7.40 -17.51
N MET A 5 15.49 -7.98 -18.60
CA MET A 5 14.22 -8.72 -18.63
C MET A 5 14.34 -10.19 -18.19
N CYS A 6 15.56 -10.78 -18.21
CA CYS A 6 15.74 -12.19 -17.80
C CYS A 6 15.74 -12.40 -16.28
N SER A 7 15.98 -11.36 -15.47
CA SER A 7 16.07 -11.53 -14.02
C SER A 7 14.69 -11.58 -13.36
N PHE A 8 13.68 -10.94 -13.93
CA PHE A 8 12.31 -10.93 -13.37
C PHE A 8 11.54 -12.22 -13.62
N VAL A 9 11.80 -12.89 -14.75
CA VAL A 9 11.12 -14.14 -15.10
C VAL A 9 11.62 -15.30 -14.24
N VAL A 10 12.90 -15.32 -13.87
CA VAL A 10 13.48 -16.39 -13.05
C VAL A 10 13.01 -16.30 -11.59
N VAL A 11 12.78 -15.11 -11.05
CA VAL A 11 12.27 -14.94 -9.68
C VAL A 11 10.79 -15.32 -9.60
N LEU A 12 10.01 -15.07 -10.65
CA LEU A 12 8.59 -15.45 -10.68
C LEU A 12 8.38 -16.97 -10.73
N ILE A 13 9.28 -17.72 -11.39
CA ILE A 13 9.18 -19.18 -11.49
C ILE A 13 9.60 -19.86 -10.17
N LEU A 14 10.52 -19.28 -9.42
CA LEU A 14 10.97 -19.82 -8.13
C LEU A 14 9.94 -19.64 -7.00
N VAL A 15 9.08 -18.64 -7.07
CA VAL A 15 8.02 -18.42 -6.08
C VAL A 15 6.82 -19.33 -6.31
N LEU A 16 6.59 -19.81 -7.55
CA LEU A 16 5.48 -20.72 -7.86
C LEU A 16 5.74 -22.18 -7.45
N SER A 17 6.99 -22.56 -7.15
CA SER A 17 7.34 -23.94 -6.80
C SER A 17 7.24 -24.27 -5.30
N LEU A 18 6.91 -23.28 -4.44
CA LEU A 18 6.77 -23.50 -3.00
C LEU A 18 5.31 -23.66 -2.53
N PHE A 19 4.35 -23.67 -3.46
CA PHE A 19 2.95 -23.96 -3.15
C PHE A 19 2.60 -25.43 -3.41
N THR A 20 3.44 -26.37 -2.99
CA THR A 20 3.07 -27.78 -2.95
C THR A 20 2.87 -28.23 -1.51
N SER A 21 1.63 -28.52 -1.20
CA SER A 21 1.19 -29.43 -0.15
C SER A 21 1.19 -28.89 1.28
N TYR A 22 0.21 -28.06 1.60
CA TYR A 22 -0.44 -28.23 2.88
C TYR A 22 -1.66 -29.13 2.66
N ALA A 23 -1.42 -30.43 2.79
CA ALA A 23 -2.49 -31.41 2.92
C ALA A 23 -3.25 -31.07 4.21
N PHE A 24 -4.49 -30.65 4.05
CA PHE A 24 -5.45 -30.56 5.15
C PHE A 24 -5.72 -31.98 5.60
N ALA A 25 -5.13 -32.39 6.71
CA ALA A 25 -5.49 -33.62 7.37
C ALA A 25 -6.84 -33.41 8.06
N GLU A 26 -7.88 -33.94 7.47
CA GLU A 26 -9.19 -34.09 8.05
C GLU A 26 -9.09 -35.13 9.20
N GLY A 27 -8.94 -34.66 10.41
CA GLY A 27 -8.95 -35.44 11.63
C GLY A 27 -10.25 -35.19 12.36
N SER A 28 -11.23 -36.06 12.11
CA SER A 28 -12.42 -36.15 12.96
C SER A 28 -12.04 -36.61 14.36
N ASN A 29 -12.29 -35.78 15.38
CA ASN A 29 -12.55 -36.25 16.71
C ASN A 29 -13.49 -35.28 17.43
N ALA A 30 -14.67 -35.82 17.75
CA ALA A 30 -15.64 -35.29 18.67
C ALA A 30 -15.06 -35.25 20.07
N GLY A 31 -15.28 -34.18 20.82
CA GLY A 31 -15.01 -34.13 22.24
C GLY A 31 -14.80 -32.72 22.76
N ASP A 32 -15.88 -32.19 23.26
CA ASP A 32 -15.92 -31.26 24.40
C ASP A 32 -15.12 -29.97 24.42
N GLY A 33 -15.84 -28.90 24.38
CA GLY A 33 -15.61 -27.78 25.28
C GLY A 33 -14.65 -26.72 24.79
N LEU A 34 -15.18 -25.53 24.66
CA LEU A 34 -14.51 -24.25 24.72
C LEU A 34 -13.95 -23.66 23.41
N GLY A 35 -14.64 -22.64 23.04
CA GLY A 35 -14.05 -21.55 22.32
C GLY A 35 -14.25 -21.67 20.83
N SER A 36 -15.36 -21.12 20.41
CA SER A 36 -15.43 -20.55 19.06
C SER A 36 -14.13 -19.82 18.78
N ILE A 37 -13.21 -20.51 18.12
CA ILE A 37 -12.16 -19.83 17.38
C ILE A 37 -12.92 -19.22 16.22
N GLY A 38 -13.48 -18.01 16.49
CA GLY A 38 -13.98 -17.19 15.42
C GLY A 38 -12.87 -17.14 14.40
N THR A 39 -13.13 -17.60 13.19
CA THR A 39 -12.37 -17.22 12.03
C THR A 39 -12.27 -15.70 12.10
N ARG A 40 -11.17 -15.19 12.63
CA ARG A 40 -10.82 -13.81 12.45
C ARG A 40 -10.62 -13.69 10.95
N SER A 41 -11.66 -13.27 10.27
CA SER A 41 -11.51 -12.56 9.04
C SER A 41 -10.53 -11.45 9.41
N VAL A 42 -9.28 -11.58 9.00
CA VAL A 42 -8.34 -10.47 9.05
C VAL A 42 -8.93 -9.52 8.02
N SER A 43 -9.90 -8.72 8.46
CA SER A 43 -10.31 -7.55 7.74
C SER A 43 -9.02 -6.74 7.62
N LEU A 44 -8.46 -6.67 6.42
CA LEU A 44 -7.36 -5.77 6.13
C LEU A 44 -7.95 -4.37 6.33
N SER A 45 -7.77 -3.85 7.53
CA SER A 45 -8.26 -2.52 7.91
C SER A 45 -7.26 -1.43 7.57
N TYR A 46 -6.27 -1.75 6.72
CA TYR A 46 -5.14 -0.87 6.43
C TYR A 46 -4.76 -0.96 4.95
N TYR A 47 -4.40 0.17 4.38
CA TYR A 47 -3.58 0.24 3.16
C TYR A 47 -2.13 -0.05 3.54
N GLN A 48 -1.45 -0.87 2.75
CA GLN A 48 -0.07 -1.28 3.02
C GLN A 48 0.84 -0.84 1.88
N PHE A 49 1.88 -0.08 2.19
CA PHE A 49 2.82 0.44 1.22
C PHE A 49 4.23 -0.04 1.54
N ALA A 50 4.76 -0.90 0.68
CA ALA A 50 6.16 -1.33 0.72
C ALA A 50 6.96 -0.51 -0.28
N THR A 51 7.72 0.46 0.21
CA THR A 51 8.50 1.39 -0.60
C THR A 51 10.00 1.26 -0.27
N HIS A 52 10.87 1.82 -1.09
CA HIS A 52 12.28 1.93 -0.73
C HIS A 52 12.55 2.91 0.42
N TYR A 53 11.55 3.71 0.82
CA TYR A 53 11.58 4.57 2.02
C TYR A 53 11.11 3.84 3.29
N GLY A 54 10.58 2.62 3.18
CA GLY A 54 10.09 1.83 4.31
C GLY A 54 8.73 1.19 4.07
N TYR A 55 8.24 0.54 5.13
CA TYR A 55 6.92 -0.08 5.16
C TYR A 55 5.96 0.76 5.98
N TYR A 56 4.80 1.05 5.41
CA TYR A 56 3.78 1.90 6.03
C TYR A 56 2.41 1.23 5.98
N GLU A 57 1.65 1.42 7.04
CA GLU A 57 0.26 1.01 7.15
C GLU A 57 -0.60 2.23 7.45
N ILE A 58 -1.62 2.46 6.65
CA ILE A 58 -2.58 3.57 6.82
C ILE A 58 -3.97 2.97 7.02
N PRO A 59 -4.61 3.20 8.18
CA PRO A 59 -5.96 2.68 8.44
C PRO A 59 -6.97 3.20 7.43
N TYR A 60 -7.93 2.36 7.06
CA TYR A 60 -9.08 2.79 6.26
C TYR A 60 -9.82 3.93 6.95
N GLY A 61 -10.36 4.86 6.16
CA GLY A 61 -11.00 6.08 6.67
C GLY A 61 -10.04 7.18 7.10
N THR A 62 -8.72 6.96 7.03
CA THR A 62 -7.75 8.04 7.23
C THR A 62 -7.82 9.03 6.08
N VAL A 63 -7.77 10.31 6.39
CA VAL A 63 -7.60 11.37 5.39
C VAL A 63 -6.34 12.17 5.73
N VAL A 64 -5.43 12.25 4.78
CA VAL A 64 -4.21 13.06 4.85
C VAL A 64 -4.42 14.30 4.00
N GLY A 65 -4.35 15.48 4.62
CA GLY A 65 -4.61 16.74 3.93
C GLY A 65 -4.93 17.89 4.86
N TYR A 66 -5.08 19.10 4.33
CA TYR A 66 -5.47 20.27 5.10
C TYR A 66 -6.84 20.06 5.77
N GLY A 67 -6.94 20.43 7.05
CA GLY A 67 -8.14 20.21 7.86
C GLY A 67 -8.31 18.79 8.38
N ASN A 68 -7.39 17.89 8.06
CA ASN A 68 -7.37 16.49 8.47
C ASN A 68 -6.02 16.13 9.11
N THR A 69 -5.43 15.01 8.78
CA THR A 69 -4.10 14.63 9.26
C THR A 69 -3.03 15.39 8.49
N THR A 70 -2.29 16.25 9.19
CA THR A 70 -1.24 17.11 8.60
C THR A 70 0.17 16.78 9.08
N SER A 71 0.33 15.79 9.96
CA SER A 71 1.66 15.38 10.44
C SER A 71 1.68 13.93 10.91
N GLY A 72 2.90 13.38 11.01
CA GLY A 72 3.15 12.07 11.57
C GLY A 72 3.22 10.95 10.53
N ARG A 73 3.12 9.71 11.01
CA ARG A 73 3.41 8.51 10.23
C ARG A 73 2.52 8.32 9.00
N TYR A 74 1.27 8.74 9.04
CA TYR A 74 0.36 8.60 7.90
C TYR A 74 0.70 9.58 6.78
N VAL A 75 1.12 10.79 7.13
CA VAL A 75 1.66 11.75 6.16
C VAL A 75 2.94 11.20 5.55
N GLN A 76 3.85 10.70 6.40
CA GLN A 76 5.11 10.11 5.95
C GLN A 76 4.88 8.91 5.01
N GLY A 77 3.95 8.03 5.34
CA GLY A 77 3.59 6.89 4.48
C GLY A 77 3.01 7.33 3.13
N THR A 78 2.18 8.38 3.11
CA THR A 78 1.64 8.96 1.89
C THR A 78 2.75 9.56 1.02
N GLN A 79 3.66 10.32 1.62
CA GLN A 79 4.83 10.89 0.93
C GLN A 79 5.72 9.79 0.36
N ALA A 80 6.04 8.76 1.16
CA ALA A 80 6.87 7.64 0.74
C ALA A 80 6.27 6.89 -0.45
N ALA A 81 4.97 6.66 -0.44
CA ALA A 81 4.27 5.97 -1.51
C ALA A 81 4.28 6.80 -2.81
N LEU A 82 4.00 8.11 -2.72
CA LEU A 82 4.01 9.01 -3.88
C LEU A 82 5.42 9.19 -4.46
N ALA A 83 6.45 9.34 -3.61
CA ALA A 83 7.83 9.41 -4.05
C ALA A 83 8.26 8.12 -4.75
N HIS A 84 7.89 6.96 -4.21
CA HIS A 84 8.15 5.67 -4.84
C HIS A 84 7.47 5.56 -6.23
N ILE A 85 6.21 5.97 -6.35
CA ILE A 85 5.49 6.00 -7.63
C ILE A 85 6.15 6.97 -8.61
N HIS A 86 6.60 8.14 -8.14
CA HIS A 86 7.35 9.08 -8.96
C HIS A 86 8.63 8.45 -9.53
N ASP A 87 9.41 7.80 -8.68
CA ASP A 87 10.70 7.19 -9.03
C ASP A 87 10.55 6.00 -9.99
N GLU A 88 9.54 5.15 -9.77
CA GLU A 88 9.34 3.93 -10.57
C GLU A 88 8.63 4.19 -11.90
N PHE A 89 7.67 5.12 -11.93
CA PHE A 89 6.79 5.32 -13.08
C PHE A 89 6.97 6.68 -13.77
N GLY A 90 7.77 7.60 -13.20
CA GLY A 90 7.98 8.94 -13.77
C GLY A 90 6.76 9.85 -13.71
N ILE A 91 5.79 9.53 -12.83
CA ILE A 91 4.60 10.34 -12.64
C ILE A 91 4.96 11.60 -11.84
N SER A 92 4.42 12.76 -12.21
CA SER A 92 4.73 14.03 -11.55
C SER A 92 4.03 14.16 -10.19
N CYS A 93 4.36 13.28 -9.25
CA CYS A 93 3.80 13.24 -7.90
C CYS A 93 4.88 13.19 -6.81
N ASP A 94 6.05 13.78 -7.05
CA ASP A 94 7.11 13.88 -6.06
C ASP A 94 6.73 14.87 -4.95
N PRO A 95 6.64 14.43 -3.67
CA PRO A 95 6.39 15.33 -2.53
C PRO A 95 7.62 16.13 -2.10
N HIS A 96 8.77 15.94 -2.74
CA HIS A 96 10.06 16.58 -2.43
C HIS A 96 10.55 16.32 -0.99
N GLY A 97 10.20 15.18 -0.43
CA GLY A 97 10.66 14.72 0.89
C GLY A 97 9.66 13.80 1.57
N VAL A 98 10.19 12.96 2.48
CA VAL A 98 9.44 12.00 3.29
C VAL A 98 9.65 12.35 4.76
N ASP A 99 9.18 13.53 5.15
CA ASP A 99 9.41 14.13 6.47
C ASP A 99 8.23 13.98 7.45
N GLY A 100 7.08 13.49 6.96
CA GLY A 100 5.87 13.35 7.76
C GLY A 100 5.17 14.67 8.07
N LEU A 101 5.47 15.75 7.33
CA LEU A 101 4.83 17.05 7.46
C LEU A 101 4.05 17.39 6.18
N PHE A 102 2.77 17.66 6.33
CA PHE A 102 1.93 18.01 5.20
C PHE A 102 2.10 19.50 4.87
N GLY A 103 2.60 19.76 3.69
CA GLY A 103 2.78 21.12 3.17
C GLY A 103 2.34 21.20 1.71
N SER A 104 2.64 22.32 1.07
CA SER A 104 2.28 22.56 -0.33
C SER A 104 2.84 21.52 -1.30
N ASN A 105 4.04 21.01 -1.06
CA ASN A 105 4.65 19.99 -1.90
C ASN A 105 3.87 18.67 -1.80
N THR A 106 3.52 18.25 -0.59
CA THR A 106 2.69 17.04 -0.37
C THR A 106 1.30 17.22 -0.98
N TYR A 107 0.69 18.39 -0.80
CA TYR A 107 -0.59 18.72 -1.44
C TYR A 107 -0.51 18.57 -2.96
N ASN A 108 0.49 19.19 -3.58
CA ASN A 108 0.66 19.14 -5.04
C ASN A 108 0.95 17.73 -5.55
N ALA A 109 1.73 16.95 -4.80
CA ALA A 109 2.00 15.55 -5.14
C ALA A 109 0.72 14.71 -5.16
N ILE A 110 -0.12 14.83 -4.12
CA ILE A 110 -1.43 14.15 -4.06
C ILE A 110 -2.32 14.64 -5.19
N TYR A 111 -2.44 15.95 -5.38
CA TYR A 111 -3.28 16.55 -6.43
C TYR A 111 -2.89 16.02 -7.81
N ASN A 112 -1.61 16.06 -8.16
CA ASN A 112 -1.11 15.57 -9.45
C ASN A 112 -1.34 14.07 -9.64
N PHE A 113 -1.17 13.27 -8.58
CA PHE A 113 -1.48 11.85 -8.60
C PHE A 113 -2.98 11.61 -8.86
N GLN A 114 -3.84 12.36 -8.17
CA GLN A 114 -5.30 12.27 -8.37
C GLN A 114 -5.70 12.63 -9.80
N VAL A 115 -5.13 13.70 -10.36
CA VAL A 115 -5.33 14.06 -11.79
C VAL A 115 -4.89 12.92 -12.70
N TYR A 116 -3.69 12.37 -12.47
CA TYR A 116 -3.18 11.26 -13.27
C TYR A 116 -4.10 10.02 -13.23
N LYS A 117 -4.68 9.71 -12.08
CA LYS A 117 -5.59 8.57 -11.89
C LYS A 117 -7.05 8.88 -12.27
N GLY A 118 -7.38 10.10 -12.67
CA GLY A 118 -8.75 10.51 -12.97
C GLY A 118 -9.67 10.54 -11.75
N LEU A 119 -9.09 10.75 -10.57
CA LEU A 119 -9.83 10.93 -9.33
C LEU A 119 -10.24 12.40 -9.15
N THR A 120 -11.13 12.67 -8.18
CA THR A 120 -11.36 14.04 -7.72
C THR A 120 -10.06 14.61 -7.16
N ALA A 121 -9.51 15.63 -7.81
CA ALA A 121 -8.25 16.24 -7.44
C ALA A 121 -8.50 17.35 -6.43
N ASP A 122 -8.47 17.00 -5.15
CA ASP A 122 -8.65 17.91 -4.01
C ASP A 122 -7.38 18.08 -3.16
N GLY A 123 -6.32 17.35 -3.49
CA GLY A 123 -5.05 17.36 -2.77
C GLY A 123 -5.13 16.70 -1.38
N CYS A 124 -6.22 15.99 -1.08
CA CYS A 124 -6.39 15.22 0.15
C CYS A 124 -6.42 13.72 -0.18
N ALA A 125 -5.54 12.95 0.44
CA ALA A 125 -5.50 11.52 0.24
C ALA A 125 -6.46 10.82 1.21
N GLY A 126 -7.59 10.38 0.72
CA GLY A 126 -8.55 9.49 1.38
C GLY A 126 -8.56 8.10 0.74
N ASP A 127 -9.56 7.28 1.08
CA ASP A 127 -9.65 5.88 0.69
C ASP A 127 -9.50 5.65 -0.81
N ASN A 128 -10.14 6.47 -1.66
CA ASN A 128 -10.04 6.34 -3.12
C ASN A 128 -8.60 6.57 -3.60
N THR A 129 -7.91 7.55 -3.01
CA THR A 129 -6.52 7.86 -3.35
C THR A 129 -5.59 6.76 -2.87
N PHE A 130 -5.75 6.28 -1.62
CA PHE A 130 -4.93 5.21 -1.08
C PHE A 130 -5.14 3.88 -1.81
N MET A 131 -6.36 3.56 -2.21
CA MET A 131 -6.63 2.38 -3.03
C MET A 131 -5.92 2.48 -4.39
N ALA A 132 -5.97 3.65 -5.04
CA ALA A 132 -5.30 3.88 -6.31
C ALA A 132 -3.76 3.81 -6.19
N ILE A 133 -3.20 4.28 -5.08
CA ILE A 133 -1.78 4.13 -4.75
C ILE A 133 -1.45 2.64 -4.59
N GLN A 134 -2.20 1.91 -3.77
CA GLN A 134 -1.95 0.49 -3.49
C GLN A 134 -1.99 -0.38 -4.75
N LEU A 135 -2.84 -0.06 -5.72
CA LEU A 135 -2.90 -0.76 -7.01
C LEU A 135 -1.69 -0.52 -7.91
N MET A 136 -0.80 0.41 -7.57
CA MET A 136 0.42 0.71 -8.31
C MET A 136 1.68 0.18 -7.63
N MET A 137 1.55 -0.29 -6.39
CA MET A 137 2.67 -0.80 -5.57
C MET A 137 2.83 -2.30 -5.78
#